data_b38d6986bddb5de1e46388e50f9c607f
#
_entry.id   b38d6986bddb5de1e46388e50f9c607f
#
_cell.length_a   1.000
_cell.length_b   1.000
_cell.length_c   1.000
_cell.angle_alpha   90.00
_cell.angle_beta   90.00
_cell.angle_gamma   90.00
#
_symmetry.space_group_name_H-M   'P 1'
#
loop_
_entity.id
_entity.type
_entity.pdbx_description
1 polymer ?
#
loop_
_entity_poly.entity_id
_entity_poly.type
_entity_poly.pdbx_seq_one_letter_code
_entity_poly.pdbx_strand_id
1 'polypeptide(L)'
;VAGRRGWGGNPPSSDEEATSRIIAAAVELIGRTGSAISIADVADALGVIRQTVYRYFASADALMRAAAIASVAEFLDRLTERVSGIHDPAEAMTEGVVFTLAEVTRTPHLGLLVSGAYSNVHPDSLTSDAAQMFGMQMIRRFDVDWESYGYDEQALYELVEFCLRIQQSFFAAPSNPPRSDDELRRYLRRWMGSAILAQNLPATRL
;
A
#
# COMPACT_ATOMS: atom_id res chain seq x y z
N VAL A 1 -40.90 17.90 -2.94
CA VAL A 1 -39.67 17.08 -2.94
C VAL A 1 -38.53 18.00 -2.56
N ALA A 2 -38.11 17.96 -1.27
CA ALA A 2 -36.95 18.73 -0.81
C ALA A 2 -35.72 18.26 -1.57
N GLY A 3 -35.13 19.15 -2.39
CA GLY A 3 -33.92 18.88 -3.11
C GLY A 3 -32.82 18.43 -2.12
N ARG A 4 -32.25 17.23 -2.33
CA ARG A 4 -31.06 16.77 -1.60
C ARG A 4 -30.01 17.88 -1.77
N ARG A 5 -29.69 18.58 -0.69
CA ARG A 5 -28.55 19.50 -0.68
C ARG A 5 -27.30 18.64 -0.91
N GLY A 6 -26.65 18.81 -2.07
CA GLY A 6 -25.43 18.10 -2.39
C GLY A 6 -24.38 18.25 -1.29
N TRP A 7 -23.42 17.31 -1.23
CA TRP A 7 -22.37 17.30 -0.22
C TRP A 7 -22.86 17.07 1.22
N GLY A 8 -23.99 16.37 1.38
CA GLY A 8 -24.58 16.16 2.69
C GLY A 8 -25.07 17.44 3.38
N GLY A 9 -25.27 18.52 2.62
CA GLY A 9 -25.68 19.83 3.13
C GLY A 9 -24.52 20.75 3.55
N ASN A 10 -23.27 20.31 3.40
CA ASN A 10 -22.07 21.07 3.71
C ASN A 10 -21.18 21.14 2.44
N PRO A 11 -21.39 22.11 1.53
CA PRO A 11 -20.60 22.22 0.31
C PRO A 11 -19.13 22.55 0.64
N PRO A 12 -18.17 22.03 -0.16
CA PRO A 12 -16.75 22.32 0.02
C PRO A 12 -16.45 23.81 -0.18
N SER A 13 -15.49 24.31 0.56
CA SER A 13 -15.07 25.72 0.54
C SER A 13 -14.06 26.02 -0.58
N SER A 14 -13.41 24.97 -1.12
CA SER A 14 -12.43 25.07 -2.21
C SER A 14 -12.49 23.87 -3.14
N ASP A 15 -11.84 23.99 -4.32
CA ASP A 15 -11.71 22.88 -5.26
C ASP A 15 -10.79 21.75 -4.70
N GLU A 16 -9.81 22.09 -3.88
CA GLU A 16 -8.97 21.12 -3.17
C GLU A 16 -9.81 20.29 -2.16
N GLU A 17 -10.66 20.95 -1.39
CA GLU A 17 -11.57 20.27 -0.46
C GLU A 17 -12.55 19.38 -1.22
N ALA A 18 -13.11 19.87 -2.33
CA ALA A 18 -14.01 19.08 -3.18
C ALA A 18 -13.31 17.83 -3.72
N THR A 19 -12.10 17.99 -4.24
CA THR A 19 -11.27 16.88 -4.76
C THR A 19 -10.98 15.86 -3.68
N SER A 20 -10.55 16.29 -2.50
CA SER A 20 -10.27 15.42 -1.36
C SER A 20 -11.51 14.63 -0.91
N ARG A 21 -12.68 15.26 -0.84
CA ARG A 21 -13.93 14.59 -0.48
C ARG A 21 -14.38 13.57 -1.53
N ILE A 22 -14.18 13.86 -2.82
CA ILE A 22 -14.49 12.92 -3.91
C ILE A 22 -13.57 11.69 -3.82
N ILE A 23 -12.27 11.90 -3.60
CA ILE A 23 -11.30 10.81 -3.42
C ILE A 23 -11.65 9.98 -2.17
N ALA A 24 -11.93 10.60 -1.04
CA ALA A 24 -12.29 9.91 0.20
C ALA A 24 -13.55 9.04 0.02
N ALA A 25 -14.59 9.56 -0.64
CA ALA A 25 -15.79 8.80 -0.95
C ALA A 25 -15.50 7.61 -1.90
N ALA A 26 -14.60 7.79 -2.87
CA ALA A 26 -14.16 6.72 -3.75
C ALA A 26 -13.42 5.62 -2.98
N VAL A 27 -12.48 5.98 -2.12
CA VAL A 27 -11.73 5.03 -1.27
C VAL A 27 -12.69 4.25 -0.36
N GLU A 28 -13.62 4.92 0.29
CA GLU A 28 -14.62 4.28 1.16
C GLU A 28 -15.51 3.28 0.38
N LEU A 29 -15.99 3.69 -0.80
CA LEU A 29 -16.82 2.83 -1.65
C LEU A 29 -16.05 1.59 -2.12
N ILE A 30 -14.80 1.75 -2.56
CA ILE A 30 -13.93 0.64 -2.96
C ILE A 30 -13.72 -0.30 -1.77
N GLY A 31 -13.44 0.25 -0.58
CA GLY A 31 -13.27 -0.54 0.64
C GLY A 31 -14.50 -1.37 1.02
N ARG A 32 -15.70 -0.83 0.78
CA ARG A 32 -16.97 -1.52 1.06
C ARG A 32 -17.35 -2.56 0.02
N THR A 33 -17.07 -2.29 -1.25
CA THR A 33 -17.53 -3.14 -2.36
C THR A 33 -16.48 -4.16 -2.81
N GLY A 34 -15.19 -3.89 -2.54
CA GLY A 34 -14.07 -4.69 -3.04
C GLY A 34 -13.95 -4.68 -4.58
N SER A 35 -14.59 -3.72 -5.26
CA SER A 35 -14.67 -3.68 -6.72
C SER A 35 -14.49 -2.27 -7.28
N ALA A 36 -14.25 -2.19 -8.59
CA ALA A 36 -14.22 -0.91 -9.30
C ALA A 36 -15.55 -0.16 -9.12
N ILE A 37 -15.46 1.14 -8.93
CA ILE A 37 -16.59 2.04 -8.74
C ILE A 37 -16.78 2.95 -9.95
N SER A 38 -18.00 3.40 -10.17
CA SER A 38 -18.34 4.39 -11.21
C SER A 38 -18.40 5.81 -10.64
N ILE A 39 -18.32 6.79 -11.53
CA ILE A 39 -18.58 8.20 -11.19
C ILE A 39 -19.99 8.39 -10.58
N ALA A 40 -20.95 7.54 -11.00
CA ALA A 40 -22.31 7.59 -10.50
C ALA A 40 -22.37 7.18 -9.01
N ASP A 41 -21.67 6.13 -8.64
CA ASP A 41 -21.66 5.62 -7.25
C ASP A 41 -21.09 6.70 -6.30
N VAL A 42 -20.01 7.37 -6.71
CA VAL A 42 -19.40 8.45 -5.93
C VAL A 42 -20.31 9.68 -5.87
N ALA A 43 -20.95 10.05 -6.98
CA ALA A 43 -21.90 11.16 -6.99
C ALA A 43 -23.09 10.90 -6.07
N ASP A 44 -23.62 9.67 -6.07
CA ASP A 44 -24.73 9.25 -5.20
C ASP A 44 -24.30 9.25 -3.71
N ALA A 45 -23.11 8.76 -3.40
CA ALA A 45 -22.56 8.77 -2.04
C ALA A 45 -22.40 10.19 -1.49
N LEU A 46 -21.99 11.15 -2.31
CA LEU A 46 -21.84 12.56 -1.94
C LEU A 46 -23.15 13.36 -2.04
N GLY A 47 -24.21 12.76 -2.60
CA GLY A 47 -25.48 13.43 -2.83
C GLY A 47 -25.39 14.55 -3.90
N VAL A 48 -24.45 14.43 -4.84
CA VAL A 48 -24.26 15.40 -5.92
C VAL A 48 -24.65 14.80 -7.28
N ILE A 49 -24.74 15.63 -8.31
CA ILE A 49 -24.93 15.13 -9.69
C ILE A 49 -23.60 14.68 -10.30
N ARG A 50 -23.64 13.70 -11.20
CA ARG A 50 -22.44 13.16 -11.90
C ARG A 50 -21.57 14.25 -12.52
N GLN A 51 -22.18 15.29 -13.08
CA GLN A 51 -21.47 16.42 -13.69
C GLN A 51 -20.57 17.15 -12.68
N THR A 52 -20.95 17.18 -11.40
CA THR A 52 -20.09 17.73 -10.33
C THR A 52 -18.81 16.94 -10.20
N VAL A 53 -18.88 15.60 -10.21
CA VAL A 53 -17.68 14.74 -10.12
C VAL A 53 -16.86 14.84 -11.40
N TYR A 54 -17.50 14.87 -12.59
CA TYR A 54 -16.79 15.04 -13.88
C TYR A 54 -16.02 16.36 -13.99
N ARG A 55 -16.40 17.40 -13.26
CA ARG A 55 -15.64 18.66 -13.23
C ARG A 55 -14.24 18.47 -12.65
N TYR A 56 -14.05 17.51 -11.72
CA TYR A 56 -12.79 17.24 -11.03
C TYR A 56 -12.04 16.04 -11.63
N PHE A 57 -12.76 15.04 -12.12
CA PHE A 57 -12.19 13.80 -12.66
C PHE A 57 -12.80 13.49 -14.03
N ALA A 58 -11.98 13.58 -15.08
CA ALA A 58 -12.42 13.39 -16.45
C ALA A 58 -12.98 11.99 -16.76
N SER A 59 -12.62 10.98 -15.96
CA SER A 59 -13.07 9.59 -16.11
C SER A 59 -13.07 8.85 -14.78
N ALA A 60 -13.77 7.70 -14.72
CA ALA A 60 -13.71 6.79 -13.61
C ALA A 60 -12.27 6.31 -13.34
N ASP A 61 -11.49 6.03 -14.40
CA ASP A 61 -10.10 5.60 -14.28
C ASP A 61 -9.22 6.68 -13.64
N ALA A 62 -9.45 7.96 -13.95
CA ALA A 62 -8.72 9.07 -13.33
C ALA A 62 -9.04 9.15 -11.83
N LEU A 63 -10.31 8.99 -11.45
CA LEU A 63 -10.73 8.93 -10.05
C LEU A 63 -10.16 7.72 -9.33
N MET A 64 -10.18 6.53 -9.97
CA MET A 64 -9.62 5.30 -9.42
C MET A 64 -8.12 5.42 -9.16
N ARG A 65 -7.36 6.02 -10.10
CA ARG A 65 -5.93 6.29 -9.88
C ARG A 65 -5.69 7.23 -8.70
N ALA A 66 -6.48 8.29 -8.57
CA ALA A 66 -6.36 9.23 -7.46
C ALA A 66 -6.69 8.57 -6.12
N ALA A 67 -7.74 7.73 -6.06
CA ALA A 67 -8.09 6.95 -4.89
C ALA A 67 -6.98 5.96 -4.51
N ALA A 68 -6.36 5.33 -5.52
CA ALA A 68 -5.22 4.45 -5.34
C ALA A 68 -4.04 5.18 -4.68
N ILE A 69 -3.64 6.32 -5.22
CA ILE A 69 -2.54 7.13 -4.68
C ILE A 69 -2.83 7.55 -3.24
N ALA A 70 -4.06 7.97 -2.93
CA ALA A 70 -4.45 8.37 -1.59
C ALA A 70 -4.39 7.20 -0.60
N SER A 71 -4.88 6.02 -0.99
CA SER A 71 -4.82 4.80 -0.15
C SER A 71 -3.39 4.34 0.11
N VAL A 72 -2.52 4.48 -0.89
CA VAL A 72 -1.08 4.20 -0.74
C VAL A 72 -0.43 5.17 0.24
N ALA A 73 -0.73 6.45 0.16
CA ALA A 73 -0.18 7.45 1.08
C ALA A 73 -0.59 7.14 2.54
N GLU A 74 -1.87 6.88 2.79
CA GLU A 74 -2.37 6.50 4.11
C GLU A 74 -1.73 5.20 4.63
N PHE A 75 -1.56 4.20 3.76
CA PHE A 75 -0.86 2.97 4.11
C PHE A 75 0.59 3.25 4.53
N LEU A 76 1.31 4.07 3.75
CA LEU A 76 2.70 4.43 4.05
C LEU A 76 2.84 5.18 5.38
N ASP A 77 1.91 6.05 5.70
CA ASP A 77 1.92 6.79 6.97
C ASP A 77 1.72 5.84 8.16
N ARG A 78 0.75 4.93 8.08
CA ARG A 78 0.53 3.90 9.11
C ARG A 78 1.70 2.92 9.23
N LEU A 79 2.33 2.55 8.11
CA LEU A 79 3.54 1.74 8.14
C LEU A 79 4.69 2.47 8.85
N THR A 80 4.89 3.75 8.51
CA THR A 80 5.92 4.59 9.13
C THR A 80 5.73 4.68 10.64
N GLU A 81 4.49 4.92 11.10
CA GLU A 81 4.16 4.90 12.53
C GLU A 81 4.47 3.53 13.17
N ARG A 82 4.16 2.44 12.46
CA ARG A 82 4.38 1.08 12.96
C ARG A 82 5.84 0.73 13.16
N VAL A 83 6.73 1.21 12.28
CA VAL A 83 8.17 0.90 12.30
C VAL A 83 9.01 2.02 12.95
N SER A 84 8.37 3.11 13.38
CA SER A 84 9.05 4.24 14.03
C SER A 84 9.84 3.79 15.25
N GLY A 85 11.07 4.29 15.38
CA GLY A 85 11.99 3.95 16.46
C GLY A 85 12.62 2.55 16.37
N ILE A 86 12.36 1.79 15.31
CA ILE A 86 13.05 0.51 15.07
C ILE A 86 14.29 0.77 14.22
N HIS A 87 15.47 0.65 14.83
CA HIS A 87 16.76 0.92 14.16
C HIS A 87 17.46 -0.35 13.66
N ASP A 88 17.05 -1.51 14.13
CA ASP A 88 17.57 -2.82 13.65
C ASP A 88 16.92 -3.15 12.30
N PRO A 89 17.69 -3.34 11.21
CA PRO A 89 17.15 -3.54 9.86
C PRO A 89 16.34 -4.83 9.74
N ALA A 90 16.72 -5.90 10.45
CA ALA A 90 16.00 -7.17 10.43
C ALA A 90 14.65 -7.05 11.15
N GLU A 91 14.59 -6.28 12.22
CA GLU A 91 13.36 -6.03 12.96
C GLU A 91 12.43 -5.10 12.18
N ALA A 92 12.94 -3.98 11.66
CA ALA A 92 12.18 -3.04 10.86
C ALA A 92 11.56 -3.71 9.62
N MET A 93 12.34 -4.49 8.87
CA MET A 93 11.85 -5.24 7.71
C MET A 93 10.84 -6.32 8.10
N THR A 94 11.06 -7.03 9.20
CA THR A 94 10.12 -8.02 9.70
C THR A 94 8.77 -7.39 10.02
N GLU A 95 8.76 -6.29 10.79
CA GLU A 95 7.52 -5.57 11.13
C GLU A 95 6.85 -4.98 9.88
N GLY A 96 7.62 -4.43 8.95
CA GLY A 96 7.11 -3.91 7.68
C GLY A 96 6.40 -4.98 6.84
N VAL A 97 6.98 -6.17 6.73
CA VAL A 97 6.39 -7.30 6.00
C VAL A 97 5.14 -7.83 6.71
N VAL A 98 5.17 -8.03 8.04
CA VAL A 98 4.01 -8.49 8.82
C VAL A 98 2.87 -7.49 8.72
N PHE A 99 3.15 -6.19 8.89
CA PHE A 99 2.16 -5.13 8.76
C PHE A 99 1.52 -5.14 7.37
N THR A 100 2.34 -5.22 6.30
CA THR A 100 1.84 -5.22 4.92
C THR A 100 0.93 -6.42 4.65
N LEU A 101 1.31 -7.63 5.08
CA LEU A 101 0.50 -8.84 4.92
C LEU A 101 -0.83 -8.73 5.66
N ALA A 102 -0.83 -8.19 6.89
CA ALA A 102 -2.03 -7.98 7.68
C ALA A 102 -2.95 -6.93 7.05
N GLU A 103 -2.41 -5.79 6.62
CA GLU A 103 -3.19 -4.69 6.03
C GLU A 103 -3.80 -5.05 4.68
N VAL A 104 -3.06 -5.71 3.80
CA VAL A 104 -3.58 -6.17 2.50
C VAL A 104 -4.72 -7.18 2.70
N THR A 105 -4.62 -8.05 3.72
CA THR A 105 -5.70 -9.00 4.05
C THR A 105 -6.93 -8.30 4.61
N ARG A 106 -6.76 -7.25 5.42
CA ARG A 106 -7.86 -6.47 6.02
C ARG A 106 -8.50 -5.48 5.06
N THR A 107 -7.74 -5.04 4.08
CA THR A 107 -8.10 -3.94 3.20
C THR A 107 -8.03 -4.42 1.74
N PRO A 108 -9.08 -5.10 1.23
CA PRO A 108 -9.07 -5.75 -0.10
C PRO A 108 -8.68 -4.82 -1.25
N HIS A 109 -9.02 -3.51 -1.16
CA HIS A 109 -8.64 -2.53 -2.17
C HIS A 109 -7.13 -2.24 -2.19
N LEU A 110 -6.40 -2.35 -1.07
CA LEU A 110 -4.95 -2.29 -1.06
C LEU A 110 -4.35 -3.49 -1.81
N GLY A 111 -4.93 -4.67 -1.66
CA GLY A 111 -4.55 -5.86 -2.43
C GLY A 111 -4.70 -5.63 -3.94
N LEU A 112 -5.79 -4.99 -4.37
CA LEU A 112 -6.02 -4.62 -5.77
C LEU A 112 -5.03 -3.55 -6.25
N LEU A 113 -4.64 -2.60 -5.40
CA LEU A 113 -3.67 -1.55 -5.72
C LEU A 113 -2.24 -2.11 -5.79
N VAL A 114 -1.86 -2.92 -4.81
CA VAL A 114 -0.54 -3.56 -4.75
C VAL A 114 -0.39 -4.61 -5.86
N SER A 115 -1.47 -5.31 -6.24
CA SER A 115 -1.47 -6.29 -7.33
C SER A 115 -1.55 -5.68 -8.74
N GLY A 116 -1.65 -4.35 -8.86
CA GLY A 116 -1.77 -3.70 -10.18
C GLY A 116 -3.08 -4.00 -10.93
N ALA A 117 -4.09 -4.55 -10.26
CA ALA A 117 -5.36 -4.96 -10.88
C ALA A 117 -6.18 -3.79 -11.48
N TYR A 118 -5.84 -2.55 -11.14
CA TYR A 118 -6.42 -1.33 -11.74
C TYR A 118 -5.64 -0.77 -12.95
N SER A 119 -4.44 -1.21 -13.18
CA SER A 119 -3.73 -1.05 -14.44
C SER A 119 -3.93 -2.37 -15.20
N ASN A 120 -4.23 -2.37 -16.50
CA ASN A 120 -4.31 -3.57 -17.34
C ASN A 120 -2.99 -4.39 -17.37
N VAL A 121 -2.30 -4.49 -16.25
CA VAL A 121 -1.03 -5.15 -16.02
C VAL A 121 -1.36 -6.50 -15.38
N HIS A 122 -0.92 -7.56 -16.03
CA HIS A 122 -1.08 -8.96 -15.62
C HIS A 122 -0.62 -9.23 -14.16
N PRO A 123 -1.08 -10.36 -13.54
CA PRO A 123 -0.68 -10.77 -12.18
C PRO A 123 0.83 -10.95 -11.95
N ASP A 124 1.65 -10.87 -13.00
CA ASP A 124 3.13 -10.90 -12.91
C ASP A 124 3.74 -9.67 -12.21
N SER A 125 2.93 -8.78 -11.66
CA SER A 125 3.32 -7.41 -11.35
C SER A 125 3.67 -7.11 -9.89
N LEU A 126 3.75 -8.09 -8.97
CA LEU A 126 4.32 -7.81 -7.64
C LEU A 126 5.84 -7.53 -7.69
N THR A 127 6.49 -7.87 -8.80
CA THR A 127 7.86 -7.48 -9.11
C THR A 127 7.93 -6.43 -10.22
N SER A 128 6.82 -5.72 -10.49
CA SER A 128 6.79 -4.63 -11.46
C SER A 128 7.59 -3.42 -10.97
N ASP A 129 8.04 -2.58 -11.90
CA ASP A 129 8.71 -1.32 -11.57
C ASP A 129 7.91 -0.47 -10.58
N ALA A 130 6.58 -0.47 -10.69
CA ALA A 130 5.69 0.25 -9.77
C ALA A 130 5.73 -0.32 -8.34
N ALA A 131 5.70 -1.65 -8.18
CA ALA A 131 5.82 -2.30 -6.89
C ALA A 131 7.21 -2.09 -6.28
N GLN A 132 8.24 -2.15 -7.12
CA GLN A 132 9.61 -1.88 -6.70
C GLN A 132 9.80 -0.44 -6.24
N MET A 133 9.31 0.53 -7.01
CA MET A 133 9.33 1.96 -6.61
C MET A 133 8.58 2.19 -5.30
N PHE A 134 7.43 1.55 -5.12
CA PHE A 134 6.65 1.62 -3.89
C PHE A 134 7.42 1.03 -2.70
N GLY A 135 8.03 -0.14 -2.85
CA GLY A 135 8.88 -0.75 -1.84
C GLY A 135 10.08 0.11 -1.45
N MET A 136 10.71 0.77 -2.44
CA MET A 136 11.79 1.74 -2.18
C MET A 136 11.30 2.97 -1.41
N GLN A 137 10.09 3.47 -1.68
CA GLN A 137 9.49 4.54 -0.87
C GLN A 137 9.23 4.10 0.57
N MET A 138 8.80 2.85 0.77
CA MET A 138 8.60 2.28 2.10
C MET A 138 9.90 2.22 2.89
N ILE A 139 10.93 1.56 2.34
CA ILE A 139 12.18 1.29 3.06
C ILE A 139 12.93 2.59 3.44
N ARG A 140 12.81 3.64 2.62
CA ARG A 140 13.40 4.95 2.90
C ARG A 140 12.72 5.71 4.04
N ARG A 141 11.54 5.28 4.48
CA ARG A 141 10.83 5.85 5.65
C ARG A 141 11.16 5.15 6.96
N PHE A 142 11.95 4.08 6.92
CA PHE A 142 12.36 3.36 8.12
C PHE A 142 13.48 4.13 8.85
N ASP A 143 13.44 4.14 10.18
CA ASP A 143 14.45 4.77 11.04
C ASP A 143 15.75 3.93 11.13
N VAL A 144 16.20 3.39 9.99
CA VAL A 144 17.37 2.52 9.88
C VAL A 144 18.48 3.24 9.12
N ASP A 145 19.67 3.26 9.69
CA ASP A 145 20.89 3.71 9.01
C ASP A 145 21.43 2.57 8.13
N TRP A 146 20.83 2.44 6.94
CA TRP A 146 21.12 1.36 6.00
C TRP A 146 22.59 1.29 5.57
N GLU A 147 23.26 2.45 5.44
CA GLU A 147 24.68 2.52 5.05
C GLU A 147 25.55 1.88 6.13
N SER A 148 25.26 2.08 7.40
CA SER A 148 26.00 1.47 8.51
C SER A 148 25.91 -0.06 8.54
N TYR A 149 24.85 -0.61 7.91
CA TYR A 149 24.65 -2.05 7.72
C TYR A 149 25.14 -2.58 6.37
N GLY A 150 25.86 -1.74 5.58
CA GLY A 150 26.45 -2.14 4.29
C GLY A 150 25.48 -2.14 3.10
N TYR A 151 24.32 -1.48 3.25
CA TYR A 151 23.37 -1.34 2.16
C TYR A 151 23.61 -0.06 1.37
N ASP A 152 24.07 -0.21 0.13
CA ASP A 152 24.01 0.84 -0.87
C ASP A 152 22.63 0.83 -1.59
N GLU A 153 22.42 1.74 -2.53
CA GLU A 153 21.15 1.85 -3.27
C GLU A 153 20.80 0.58 -4.04
N GLN A 154 21.81 -0.11 -4.59
CA GLN A 154 21.59 -1.37 -5.32
C GLN A 154 21.18 -2.50 -4.36
N ALA A 155 21.85 -2.63 -3.22
CA ALA A 155 21.52 -3.62 -2.21
C ALA A 155 20.13 -3.39 -1.61
N LEU A 156 19.71 -2.13 -1.42
CA LEU A 156 18.35 -1.80 -1.00
C LEU A 156 17.32 -2.21 -2.07
N TYR A 157 17.62 -1.97 -3.34
CA TYR A 157 16.73 -2.38 -4.43
C TYR A 157 16.54 -3.90 -4.46
N GLU A 158 17.61 -4.67 -4.28
CA GLU A 158 17.59 -6.13 -4.21
C GLU A 158 16.85 -6.64 -2.97
N LEU A 159 17.03 -5.98 -1.82
CA LEU A 159 16.28 -6.28 -0.59
C LEU A 159 14.78 -6.08 -0.78
N VAL A 160 14.37 -4.99 -1.41
CA VAL A 160 12.97 -4.73 -1.73
C VAL A 160 12.41 -5.80 -2.65
N GLU A 161 13.12 -6.16 -3.72
CA GLU A 161 12.70 -7.25 -4.62
C GLU A 161 12.53 -8.56 -3.87
N PHE A 162 13.48 -8.92 -3.02
CA PHE A 162 13.42 -10.12 -2.20
C PHE A 162 12.18 -10.13 -1.27
N CYS A 163 11.90 -9.00 -0.61
CA CYS A 163 10.73 -8.87 0.27
C CYS A 163 9.41 -8.93 -0.52
N LEU A 164 9.34 -8.33 -1.70
CA LEU A 164 8.18 -8.44 -2.57
C LEU A 164 7.90 -9.89 -2.98
N ARG A 165 8.93 -10.67 -3.31
CA ARG A 165 8.80 -12.10 -3.63
C ARG A 165 8.32 -12.92 -2.43
N ILE A 166 8.81 -12.64 -1.23
CA ILE A 166 8.35 -13.27 0.02
C ILE A 166 6.87 -12.96 0.25
N GLN A 167 6.47 -11.69 0.15
CA GLN A 167 5.08 -11.27 0.32
C GLN A 167 4.17 -11.95 -0.70
N GLN A 168 4.58 -11.99 -1.96
CA GLN A 168 3.86 -12.70 -3.02
C GLN A 168 3.63 -14.16 -2.69
N SER A 169 4.64 -14.85 -2.16
CA SER A 169 4.52 -16.24 -1.74
C SER A 169 3.47 -16.42 -0.64
N PHE A 170 3.42 -15.52 0.35
CA PHE A 170 2.41 -15.57 1.40
C PHE A 170 1.01 -15.28 0.91
N PHE A 171 0.84 -14.37 -0.07
CA PHE A 171 -0.46 -14.10 -0.68
C PHE A 171 -0.96 -15.25 -1.55
N ALA A 172 -0.07 -15.84 -2.36
CA ALA A 172 -0.41 -16.94 -3.25
C ALA A 172 -0.65 -18.26 -2.53
N ALA A 173 0.09 -18.52 -1.45
CA ALA A 173 0.06 -19.75 -0.69
C ALA A 173 0.11 -19.47 0.83
N PRO A 174 -1.00 -19.04 1.44
CA PRO A 174 -1.07 -18.81 2.87
C PRO A 174 -0.68 -20.06 3.67
N SER A 175 -0.09 -19.86 4.84
CA SER A 175 0.28 -20.97 5.71
C SER A 175 -0.93 -21.79 6.13
N ASN A 176 -0.79 -23.11 6.16
CA ASN A 176 -1.82 -24.00 6.65
C ASN A 176 -1.22 -24.96 7.72
N PRO A 177 -1.61 -24.86 9.01
CA PRO A 177 -2.57 -23.87 9.54
C PRO A 177 -2.06 -22.42 9.45
N PRO A 178 -2.95 -21.41 9.47
CA PRO A 178 -2.58 -20.00 9.47
C PRO A 178 -1.67 -19.68 10.66
N ARG A 179 -0.62 -18.90 10.42
CA ARG A 179 0.24 -18.38 11.50
C ARG A 179 -0.40 -17.14 12.12
N SER A 180 -0.29 -17.02 13.43
CA SER A 180 -0.52 -15.74 14.10
C SER A 180 0.57 -14.73 13.71
N ASP A 181 0.31 -13.43 13.94
CA ASP A 181 1.29 -12.37 13.66
C ASP A 181 2.61 -12.62 14.40
N ASP A 182 2.58 -13.12 15.66
CA ASP A 182 3.78 -13.42 16.44
C ASP A 182 4.54 -14.63 15.90
N GLU A 183 3.86 -15.63 15.39
CA GLU A 183 4.50 -16.77 14.74
C GLU A 183 5.13 -16.37 13.41
N LEU A 184 4.46 -15.49 12.66
CA LEU A 184 4.97 -14.94 11.42
C LEU A 184 6.21 -14.06 11.67
N ARG A 185 6.19 -13.19 12.70
CA ARG A 185 7.38 -12.42 13.13
C ARG A 185 8.56 -13.32 13.43
N ARG A 186 8.37 -14.35 14.28
CA ARG A 186 9.44 -15.29 14.60
C ARG A 186 9.98 -16.02 13.38
N TYR A 187 9.10 -16.41 12.46
CA TYR A 187 9.49 -17.07 11.22
C TYR A 187 10.31 -16.15 10.32
N LEU A 188 9.81 -14.95 10.05
CA LEU A 188 10.49 -13.97 9.18
C LEU A 188 11.83 -13.53 9.80
N ARG A 189 11.85 -13.23 11.10
CA ARG A 189 13.08 -12.83 11.78
C ARG A 189 14.15 -13.94 11.72
N ARG A 190 13.75 -15.19 11.82
CA ARG A 190 14.67 -16.34 11.74
C ARG A 190 15.31 -16.47 10.37
N TRP A 191 14.53 -16.38 9.31
CA TRP A 191 14.97 -16.72 7.96
C TRP A 191 15.36 -15.49 7.13
N MET A 192 14.56 -14.47 7.15
CA MET A 192 14.81 -13.21 6.45
C MET A 192 15.74 -12.30 7.24
N GLY A 193 15.53 -12.15 8.55
CA GLY A 193 16.33 -11.28 9.39
C GLY A 193 17.81 -11.68 9.44
N SER A 194 18.10 -12.97 9.47
CA SER A 194 19.48 -13.46 9.41
C SER A 194 20.18 -13.10 8.11
N ALA A 195 19.48 -13.16 6.98
CA ALA A 195 20.01 -12.78 5.68
C ALA A 195 20.27 -11.27 5.59
N ILE A 196 19.35 -10.45 6.16
CA ILE A 196 19.48 -8.99 6.20
C ILE A 196 20.72 -8.56 7.00
N LEU A 197 20.94 -9.16 8.16
CA LEU A 197 22.11 -8.85 9.02
C LEU A 197 23.42 -9.37 8.45
N ALA A 198 23.39 -10.37 7.57
CA ALA A 198 24.57 -10.95 6.96
C ALA A 198 25.17 -10.07 5.83
N GLN A 199 24.52 -9.00 5.40
CA GLN A 199 24.98 -8.13 4.32
C GLN A 199 26.38 -7.55 4.60
N ASN A 200 26.70 -7.22 5.85
CA ASN A 200 28.00 -6.71 6.27
C ASN A 200 29.08 -7.80 6.45
N LEU A 201 28.73 -9.08 6.32
CA LEU A 201 29.74 -10.12 6.41
C LEU A 201 30.61 -10.10 5.15
N PRO A 202 31.96 -10.08 5.29
CA PRO A 202 32.82 -10.16 4.11
C PRO A 202 32.48 -11.44 3.35
N ALA A 203 32.27 -11.32 2.04
CA ALA A 203 31.99 -12.45 1.17
C ALA A 203 33.10 -13.50 1.41
N THR A 204 32.79 -14.53 2.15
CA THR A 204 33.71 -15.68 2.31
C THR A 204 33.85 -16.27 0.91
N ARG A 205 35.02 -16.10 0.29
CA ARG A 205 35.32 -16.71 -1.00
C ARG A 205 35.15 -18.22 -0.83
N LEU A 206 34.10 -18.76 -1.44
CA LEU A 206 33.93 -20.19 -1.64
C LEU A 206 34.96 -20.70 -2.64
#